data_db8d93a81593350d101adec416fba3ec
#
_entry.id   db8d93a81593350d101adec416fba3ec
#
_cell.length_a   1.000
_cell.length_b   1.000
_cell.length_c   1.000
_cell.angle_alpha   90.00
_cell.angle_beta   90.00
_cell.angle_gamma   90.00
#
_symmetry.space_group_name_H-M   'P 1'
#
loop_
_entity.id
_entity.type
_entity.pdbx_description
1 polymer ?
#
loop_
_entity_poly.entity_id
_entity_poly.type
_entity_poly.pdbx_seq_one_letter_code
_entity_poly.pdbx_strand_id
1 'polypeptide(L)'
;MTRLILQRLVQMALIMVFASFVIFAIFDTDEFKRKLAVAELGGFGVAALSEEAYANWLAQKGLDVPFHERYAQWVGDVLQGDFGHSFEKNRAVGPLLAERLWNTAILAFWVFALMIPLGLLVGILAGMNEGSPRDRALSFVAVFTTSIPEIATAILLTVVFALGLGWLPAKAAMIQGFDPWQLVLPVLTLVLYAFGYLARMTRASMAEVMTQPYIRTAILKGLPYRRVILGHALRNALIAPFTIIVLQLNWLLSGVVVVEVFFEYNGFGRLLLEAALFGDVYVIQAATLVAVAVAVTSQLVSDIGYTFLNPRIRFGA
;
A
#
# COMPACT_ATOMS: atom_id res chain seq x y z
N MET A 1 11.29 -23.52 10.23
CA MET A 1 10.26 -22.51 10.47
C MET A 1 10.70 -21.52 11.54
N THR A 2 10.91 -21.89 12.79
CA THR A 2 11.26 -20.98 13.89
C THR A 2 12.51 -20.13 13.62
N ARG A 3 13.60 -20.75 13.12
CA ARG A 3 14.83 -20.05 12.76
C ARG A 3 14.61 -18.99 11.65
N LEU A 4 13.80 -19.33 10.65
CA LEU A 4 13.47 -18.41 9.54
C LEU A 4 12.68 -17.20 10.05
N ILE A 5 11.65 -17.45 10.87
CA ILE A 5 10.85 -16.37 11.47
C ILE A 5 11.74 -15.47 12.33
N LEU A 6 12.60 -16.05 13.17
CA LEU A 6 13.52 -15.28 14.01
C LEU A 6 14.50 -14.43 13.17
N GLN A 7 15.08 -15.00 12.11
CA GLN A 7 15.95 -14.26 11.18
C GLN A 7 15.22 -13.08 10.54
N ARG A 8 13.95 -13.29 10.11
CA ARG A 8 13.14 -12.22 9.53
C ARG A 8 12.79 -11.14 10.54
N LEU A 9 12.44 -11.50 11.77
CA LEU A 9 12.19 -10.53 12.84
C LEU A 9 13.44 -9.68 13.15
N VAL A 10 14.62 -10.31 13.19
CA VAL A 10 15.88 -9.57 13.37
C VAL A 10 16.13 -8.62 12.18
N GLN A 11 15.94 -9.10 10.96
CA GLN A 11 16.06 -8.24 9.77
C GLN A 11 15.05 -7.06 9.80
N MET A 12 13.81 -7.32 10.20
CA MET A 12 12.81 -6.27 10.39
C MET A 12 13.27 -5.22 11.41
N ALA A 13 13.73 -5.66 12.56
CA ALA A 13 14.23 -4.75 13.60
C ALA A 13 15.40 -3.90 13.08
N LEU A 14 16.36 -4.51 12.38
CA LEU A 14 17.49 -3.79 11.79
C LEU A 14 17.06 -2.75 10.74
N ILE A 15 16.12 -3.13 9.85
CA ILE A 15 15.56 -2.20 8.84
C ILE A 15 14.84 -1.05 9.53
N MET A 16 14.03 -1.32 10.57
CA MET A 16 13.31 -0.28 11.31
C MET A 16 14.26 0.68 12.01
N VAL A 17 15.31 0.17 12.69
CA VAL A 17 16.32 1.00 13.33
C VAL A 17 17.07 1.85 12.29
N PHE A 18 17.48 1.25 11.19
CA PHE A 18 18.17 1.99 10.13
C PHE A 18 17.26 3.05 9.50
N ALA A 19 16.01 2.70 9.17
CA ALA A 19 15.03 3.63 8.61
C ALA A 19 14.73 4.78 9.57
N SER A 20 14.52 4.49 10.87
CA SER A 20 14.28 5.51 11.88
C SER A 20 15.45 6.49 11.99
N PHE A 21 16.68 5.97 11.98
CA PHE A 21 17.89 6.80 11.99
C PHE A 21 17.98 7.71 10.75
N VAL A 22 17.78 7.15 9.56
CA VAL A 22 17.83 7.91 8.30
C VAL A 22 16.74 8.98 8.27
N ILE A 23 15.50 8.61 8.64
CA ILE A 23 14.37 9.55 8.69
C ILE A 23 14.71 10.69 9.66
N PHE A 24 15.14 10.37 10.86
CA PHE A 24 15.49 11.40 11.85
C PHE A 24 16.62 12.30 11.34
N ALA A 25 17.70 11.72 10.77
CA ALA A 25 18.84 12.46 10.27
C ALA A 25 18.49 13.43 9.12
N ILE A 26 17.60 13.02 8.21
CA ILE A 26 17.12 13.89 7.13
C ILE A 26 16.39 15.12 7.68
N PHE A 27 15.60 14.96 8.72
CA PHE A 27 14.79 16.03 9.31
C PHE A 27 15.50 16.78 10.45
N ASP A 28 16.70 16.39 10.82
CA ASP A 28 17.51 17.07 11.84
C ASP A 28 18.52 18.09 11.27
N THR A 29 18.20 18.68 10.13
CA THR A 29 19.03 19.69 9.49
C THR A 29 18.61 21.10 9.93
N ASP A 30 19.54 22.07 9.86
CA ASP A 30 19.25 23.45 10.22
C ASP A 30 18.16 24.06 9.34
N GLU A 31 18.06 23.63 8.07
CA GLU A 31 16.98 24.04 7.19
C GLU A 31 15.61 23.58 7.72
N PHE A 32 15.51 22.36 8.23
CA PHE A 32 14.27 21.87 8.83
C PHE A 32 13.94 22.53 10.16
N LYS A 33 14.94 22.80 11.00
CA LYS A 33 14.74 23.57 12.23
C LYS A 33 14.18 24.97 11.93
N ARG A 34 14.69 25.63 10.89
CA ARG A 34 14.14 26.90 10.41
C ARG A 34 12.71 26.77 9.89
N LYS A 35 12.39 25.75 9.10
CA LYS A 35 11.01 25.48 8.65
C LYS A 35 10.07 25.24 9.83
N LEU A 36 10.53 24.52 10.86
CA LEU A 36 9.78 24.32 12.08
C LEU A 36 9.48 25.64 12.80
N ALA A 37 10.49 26.50 12.94
CA ALA A 37 10.32 27.82 13.52
C ALA A 37 9.33 28.69 12.70
N VAL A 38 9.41 28.63 11.36
CA VAL A 38 8.47 29.34 10.48
C VAL A 38 7.04 28.83 10.63
N ALA A 39 6.86 27.52 10.76
CA ALA A 39 5.54 26.92 10.95
C ALA A 39 4.90 27.32 12.28
N GLU A 40 5.71 27.48 13.34
CA GLU A 40 5.23 27.79 14.69
C GLU A 40 5.09 29.31 14.93
N LEU A 41 6.07 30.12 14.49
CA LEU A 41 6.15 31.56 14.77
C LEU A 41 5.64 32.43 13.63
N GLY A 42 5.40 31.82 12.45
CA GLY A 42 5.11 32.51 11.21
C GLY A 42 6.37 33.07 10.54
N GLY A 43 6.33 33.21 9.20
CA GLY A 43 7.48 33.67 8.41
C GLY A 43 8.00 35.05 8.82
N PHE A 44 7.10 35.97 9.17
CA PHE A 44 7.46 37.31 9.69
C PHE A 44 8.07 37.22 11.10
N GLY A 45 7.58 36.30 11.95
CA GLY A 45 8.13 36.08 13.29
C GLY A 45 9.60 35.64 13.22
N VAL A 46 9.92 34.66 12.38
CA VAL A 46 11.29 34.16 12.24
C VAL A 46 12.23 35.17 11.61
N ALA A 47 11.77 35.95 10.61
CA ALA A 47 12.57 37.02 9.99
C ALA A 47 12.88 38.17 10.95
N ALA A 48 12.05 38.39 11.97
CA ALA A 48 12.22 39.40 13.01
C ALA A 48 13.04 38.91 14.22
N LEU A 49 13.31 37.60 14.34
CA LEU A 49 14.10 37.05 15.44
C LEU A 49 15.58 37.42 15.27
N SER A 50 16.17 37.95 16.37
CA SER A 50 17.63 38.01 16.47
C SER A 50 18.21 36.58 16.56
N GLU A 51 19.50 36.43 16.20
CA GLU A 51 20.20 35.12 16.36
C GLU A 51 20.10 34.59 17.79
N GLU A 52 20.14 35.47 18.77
CA GLU A 52 20.03 35.13 20.18
C GLU A 52 18.62 34.63 20.56
N ALA A 53 17.58 35.27 20.01
CA ALA A 53 16.19 34.83 20.21
C ALA A 53 15.91 33.50 19.52
N TYR A 54 16.50 33.27 18.34
CA TYR A 54 16.41 31.97 17.65
C TYR A 54 17.12 30.85 18.42
N ALA A 55 18.34 31.14 18.95
CA ALA A 55 19.06 30.17 19.80
C ALA A 55 18.27 29.82 21.07
N ASN A 56 17.66 30.83 21.72
CA ASN A 56 16.80 30.59 22.89
C ASN A 56 15.55 29.76 22.54
N TRP A 57 14.95 29.97 21.35
CA TRP A 57 13.85 29.15 20.88
C TRP A 57 14.28 27.70 20.64
N LEU A 58 15.45 27.48 20.00
CA LEU A 58 16.03 26.14 19.82
C LEU A 58 16.24 25.44 21.16
N ALA A 59 16.78 26.13 22.16
CA ALA A 59 16.99 25.61 23.50
C ALA A 59 15.68 25.24 24.20
N GLN A 60 14.65 26.09 24.10
CA GLN A 60 13.33 25.79 24.66
C GLN A 60 12.67 24.55 24.02
N LYS A 61 12.97 24.27 22.75
CA LYS A 61 12.50 23.10 22.02
C LYS A 61 13.40 21.88 22.16
N GLY A 62 14.53 21.99 22.88
CA GLY A 62 15.53 20.91 22.99
C GLY A 62 16.22 20.58 21.65
N LEU A 63 16.24 21.53 20.71
CA LEU A 63 16.84 21.34 19.39
C LEU A 63 18.32 21.73 19.34
N ASP A 64 18.87 22.27 20.42
CA ASP A 64 20.27 22.58 20.65
C ASP A 64 21.06 21.41 21.26
N VAL A 65 20.35 20.39 21.76
CA VAL A 65 20.96 19.17 22.34
C VAL A 65 21.65 18.34 21.23
N PRO A 66 22.74 17.59 21.54
CA PRO A 66 23.44 16.75 20.57
C PRO A 66 22.52 15.76 19.86
N PHE A 67 22.80 15.50 18.56
CA PHE A 67 22.00 14.64 17.69
C PHE A 67 21.63 13.28 18.32
N HIS A 68 22.60 12.61 18.93
CA HIS A 68 22.39 11.26 19.50
C HIS A 68 21.42 11.25 20.69
N GLU A 69 21.39 12.31 21.47
CA GLU A 69 20.46 12.45 22.60
C GLU A 69 19.05 12.71 22.08
N ARG A 70 18.90 13.60 21.11
CA ARG A 70 17.61 13.89 20.45
C ARG A 70 17.05 12.67 19.73
N TYR A 71 17.90 11.92 19.02
CA TYR A 71 17.49 10.67 18.39
C TYR A 71 16.99 9.65 19.40
N ALA A 72 17.74 9.46 20.50
CA ALA A 72 17.34 8.54 21.57
C ALA A 72 16.01 8.93 22.23
N GLN A 73 15.82 10.23 22.47
CA GLN A 73 14.58 10.77 23.01
C GLN A 73 13.42 10.54 22.02
N TRP A 74 13.58 10.94 20.75
CA TRP A 74 12.57 10.73 19.72
C TRP A 74 12.18 9.25 19.55
N VAL A 75 13.15 8.33 19.55
CA VAL A 75 12.86 6.89 19.52
C VAL A 75 12.08 6.47 20.76
N GLY A 76 12.43 6.99 21.94
CA GLY A 76 11.70 6.74 23.18
C GLY A 76 10.24 7.19 23.12
N ASP A 77 9.99 8.38 22.57
CA ASP A 77 8.64 8.95 22.38
C ASP A 77 7.84 8.11 21.37
N VAL A 78 8.44 7.78 20.24
CA VAL A 78 7.81 6.91 19.20
C VAL A 78 7.43 5.54 19.76
N LEU A 79 8.28 4.91 20.58
CA LEU A 79 7.99 3.62 21.22
C LEU A 79 6.86 3.70 22.25
N GLN A 80 6.59 4.89 22.80
CA GLN A 80 5.46 5.17 23.68
C GLN A 80 4.20 5.58 22.91
N GLY A 81 4.28 5.68 21.57
CA GLY A 81 3.17 6.08 20.71
C GLY A 81 3.02 7.60 20.57
N ASP A 82 3.95 8.36 21.10
CA ASP A 82 4.01 9.81 20.88
C ASP A 82 4.82 10.11 19.61
N PHE A 83 4.13 10.52 18.58
CA PHE A 83 4.70 10.93 17.29
C PHE A 83 4.76 12.46 17.15
N GLY A 84 4.52 13.20 18.23
CA GLY A 84 4.47 14.65 18.22
C GLY A 84 3.12 15.21 17.77
N HIS A 85 3.12 16.49 17.39
CA HIS A 85 1.92 17.26 17.06
C HIS A 85 1.99 17.83 15.65
N SER A 86 0.94 17.61 14.85
CA SER A 86 0.81 18.18 13.49
C SER A 86 0.58 19.67 13.57
N PHE A 87 1.40 20.45 12.88
CA PHE A 87 1.23 21.91 12.80
C PHE A 87 0.06 22.29 11.90
N GLU A 88 -0.09 21.56 10.78
CA GLU A 88 -1.14 21.86 9.80
C GLU A 88 -2.52 21.47 10.32
N LYS A 89 -2.64 20.30 10.92
CA LYS A 89 -3.93 19.76 11.38
C LYS A 89 -4.25 20.14 12.82
N ASN A 90 -3.30 20.73 13.55
CA ASN A 90 -3.41 21.07 14.97
C ASN A 90 -3.93 19.93 15.85
N ARG A 91 -3.38 18.71 15.65
CA ARG A 91 -3.78 17.46 16.31
C ARG A 91 -2.55 16.62 16.62
N ALA A 92 -2.65 15.76 17.63
CA ALA A 92 -1.65 14.72 17.88
C ALA A 92 -1.51 13.80 16.65
N VAL A 93 -0.26 13.49 16.26
CA VAL A 93 0.04 12.73 15.03
C VAL A 93 -0.39 11.26 15.16
N GLY A 94 -0.22 10.62 16.32
CA GLY A 94 -0.58 9.22 16.51
C GLY A 94 -2.03 8.89 16.17
N PRO A 95 -3.04 9.54 16.81
CA PRO A 95 -4.45 9.35 16.47
C PRO A 95 -4.79 9.71 15.02
N LEU A 96 -4.16 10.75 14.46
CA LEU A 96 -4.33 11.14 13.06
C LEU A 96 -3.87 10.04 12.11
N LEU A 97 -2.69 9.46 12.34
CA LEU A 97 -2.17 8.35 11.55
C LEU A 97 -3.06 7.11 11.64
N ALA A 98 -3.50 6.76 12.85
CA ALA A 98 -4.37 5.61 13.05
C ALA A 98 -5.69 5.74 12.27
N GLU A 99 -6.32 6.92 12.29
CA GLU A 99 -7.54 7.23 11.54
C GLU A 99 -7.30 7.06 10.03
N ARG A 100 -6.20 7.62 9.51
CA ARG A 100 -5.88 7.61 8.08
C ARG A 100 -5.48 6.23 7.57
N LEU A 101 -4.71 5.48 8.37
CA LEU A 101 -4.38 4.08 8.07
C LEU A 101 -5.63 3.19 8.04
N TRP A 102 -6.55 3.40 8.98
CA TRP A 102 -7.81 2.67 9.00
C TRP A 102 -8.64 2.92 7.74
N ASN A 103 -8.72 4.17 7.30
CA ASN A 103 -9.42 4.51 6.07
C ASN A 103 -8.77 3.84 4.85
N THR A 104 -7.46 3.91 4.70
CA THR A 104 -6.74 3.21 3.61
C THR A 104 -6.92 1.69 3.71
N ALA A 105 -6.95 1.12 4.93
CA ALA A 105 -7.21 -0.31 5.13
C ALA A 105 -8.62 -0.73 4.67
N ILE A 106 -9.65 0.10 4.91
CA ILE A 106 -11.00 -0.12 4.39
C ILE A 106 -11.01 -0.12 2.86
N LEU A 107 -10.37 0.88 2.25
CA LEU A 107 -10.26 0.97 0.79
C LEU A 107 -9.54 -0.26 0.22
N ALA A 108 -8.40 -0.63 0.82
CA ALA A 108 -7.62 -1.80 0.47
C ALA A 108 -8.43 -3.10 0.56
N PHE A 109 -9.18 -3.27 1.65
CA PHE A 109 -10.04 -4.43 1.85
C PHE A 109 -11.00 -4.63 0.68
N TRP A 110 -11.74 -3.59 0.28
CA TRP A 110 -12.69 -3.68 -0.82
C TRP A 110 -12.02 -3.89 -2.18
N VAL A 111 -10.86 -3.26 -2.40
CA VAL A 111 -10.06 -3.50 -3.60
C VAL A 111 -9.65 -4.96 -3.70
N PHE A 112 -9.09 -5.54 -2.65
CA PHE A 112 -8.70 -6.96 -2.64
C PHE A 112 -9.90 -7.90 -2.73
N ALA A 113 -10.98 -7.60 -2.03
CA ALA A 113 -12.21 -8.39 -2.06
C ALA A 113 -12.82 -8.53 -3.46
N LEU A 114 -12.62 -7.53 -4.32
CA LEU A 114 -13.08 -7.55 -5.72
C LEU A 114 -11.98 -8.00 -6.70
N MET A 115 -10.77 -7.47 -6.57
CA MET A 115 -9.66 -7.73 -7.49
C MET A 115 -9.25 -9.20 -7.50
N ILE A 116 -9.15 -9.82 -6.31
CA ILE A 116 -8.66 -11.21 -6.20
C ILE A 116 -9.62 -12.18 -6.91
N PRO A 117 -10.94 -12.23 -6.57
CA PRO A 117 -11.83 -13.17 -7.25
C PRO A 117 -11.96 -12.86 -8.75
N LEU A 118 -12.03 -11.59 -9.15
CA LEU A 118 -12.11 -11.23 -10.56
C LEU A 118 -10.85 -11.63 -11.33
N GLY A 119 -9.67 -11.29 -10.82
CA GLY A 119 -8.40 -11.61 -11.46
C GLY A 119 -8.16 -13.12 -11.57
N LEU A 120 -8.43 -13.86 -10.50
CA LEU A 120 -8.33 -15.32 -10.50
C LEU A 120 -9.35 -15.95 -11.47
N LEU A 121 -10.63 -15.54 -11.42
CA LEU A 121 -11.68 -16.07 -12.28
C LEU A 121 -11.33 -15.84 -13.76
N VAL A 122 -11.01 -14.60 -14.14
CA VAL A 122 -10.67 -14.25 -15.52
C VAL A 122 -9.42 -15.01 -15.98
N GLY A 123 -8.38 -15.06 -15.15
CA GLY A 123 -7.14 -15.76 -15.49
C GLY A 123 -7.29 -17.28 -15.60
N ILE A 124 -8.07 -17.92 -14.72
CA ILE A 124 -8.36 -19.35 -14.78
C ILE A 124 -9.15 -19.66 -16.05
N LEU A 125 -10.24 -18.93 -16.31
CA LEU A 125 -11.09 -19.16 -17.49
C LEU A 125 -10.33 -18.97 -18.81
N ALA A 126 -9.43 -18.01 -18.87
CA ALA A 126 -8.57 -17.77 -20.02
C ALA A 126 -7.51 -18.90 -20.16
N GLY A 127 -6.80 -19.24 -19.09
CA GLY A 127 -5.71 -20.21 -19.11
C GLY A 127 -6.12 -21.67 -19.27
N MET A 128 -7.38 -22.01 -18.92
CA MET A 128 -7.92 -23.38 -19.14
C MET A 128 -7.99 -23.79 -20.61
N ASN A 129 -8.19 -22.82 -21.52
CA ASN A 129 -8.38 -23.07 -22.95
C ASN A 129 -7.52 -22.07 -23.75
N GLU A 130 -6.22 -22.16 -23.60
CA GLU A 130 -5.26 -21.28 -24.28
C GLU A 130 -5.49 -21.25 -25.81
N GLY A 131 -5.42 -20.05 -26.39
CA GLY A 131 -5.62 -19.80 -27.81
C GLY A 131 -7.08 -19.79 -28.29
N SER A 132 -8.05 -20.09 -27.39
CA SER A 132 -9.48 -20.04 -27.72
C SER A 132 -9.97 -18.59 -27.89
N PRO A 133 -11.13 -18.38 -28.55
CA PRO A 133 -11.76 -17.05 -28.63
C PRO A 133 -12.05 -16.44 -27.26
N ARG A 134 -12.40 -17.27 -26.26
CA ARG A 134 -12.62 -16.85 -24.87
C ARG A 134 -11.34 -16.34 -24.24
N ASP A 135 -10.24 -17.08 -24.40
CA ASP A 135 -8.93 -16.66 -23.92
C ASP A 135 -8.53 -15.30 -24.50
N ARG A 136 -8.69 -15.13 -25.82
CA ARG A 136 -8.36 -13.87 -26.50
C ARG A 136 -9.18 -12.70 -25.98
N ALA A 137 -10.50 -12.90 -25.82
CA ALA A 137 -11.40 -11.86 -25.32
C ALA A 137 -11.07 -11.46 -23.87
N LEU A 138 -10.88 -12.45 -22.96
CA LEU A 138 -10.56 -12.19 -21.56
C LEU A 138 -9.18 -11.56 -21.40
N SER A 139 -8.20 -12.03 -22.17
CA SER A 139 -6.84 -11.45 -22.21
C SER A 139 -6.86 -10.02 -22.75
N PHE A 140 -7.66 -9.74 -23.78
CA PHE A 140 -7.84 -8.37 -24.28
C PHE A 140 -8.38 -7.44 -23.20
N VAL A 141 -9.44 -7.83 -22.49
CA VAL A 141 -9.98 -7.04 -21.36
C VAL A 141 -8.92 -6.80 -20.30
N ALA A 142 -8.19 -7.84 -19.88
CA ALA A 142 -7.15 -7.73 -18.87
C ALA A 142 -5.99 -6.81 -19.29
N VAL A 143 -5.59 -6.84 -20.57
CA VAL A 143 -4.55 -5.94 -21.10
C VAL A 143 -5.09 -4.53 -21.22
N PHE A 144 -6.30 -4.36 -21.76
CA PHE A 144 -6.92 -3.06 -21.97
C PHE A 144 -7.03 -2.26 -20.65
N THR A 145 -7.56 -2.88 -19.60
CA THR A 145 -7.72 -2.21 -18.31
C THR A 145 -6.40 -1.79 -17.66
N THR A 146 -5.36 -2.62 -17.78
CA THR A 146 -4.02 -2.28 -17.24
C THR A 146 -3.22 -1.29 -18.08
N SER A 147 -3.64 -1.06 -19.34
CA SER A 147 -2.97 -0.11 -20.23
C SER A 147 -3.41 1.34 -20.00
N ILE A 148 -4.54 1.55 -19.32
CA ILE A 148 -5.04 2.87 -19.01
C ILE A 148 -4.41 3.34 -17.70
N PRO A 149 -3.79 4.53 -17.67
CA PRO A 149 -3.27 5.10 -16.43
C PRO A 149 -4.37 5.23 -15.37
N GLU A 150 -4.03 4.97 -14.12
CA GLU A 150 -4.96 4.98 -12.98
C GLU A 150 -5.79 6.28 -12.90
N ILE A 151 -5.10 7.43 -13.04
CA ILE A 151 -5.77 8.74 -13.03
C ILE A 151 -6.77 8.90 -14.19
N ALA A 152 -6.46 8.37 -15.38
CA ALA A 152 -7.36 8.43 -16.52
C ALA A 152 -8.60 7.56 -16.30
N THR A 153 -8.43 6.39 -15.67
CA THR A 153 -9.54 5.53 -15.24
C THR A 153 -10.42 6.24 -14.22
N ALA A 154 -9.83 6.92 -13.22
CA ALA A 154 -10.57 7.70 -12.24
C ALA A 154 -11.41 8.80 -12.88
N ILE A 155 -10.81 9.58 -13.80
CA ILE A 155 -11.51 10.63 -14.55
C ILE A 155 -12.66 10.05 -15.37
N LEU A 156 -12.40 8.98 -16.14
CA LEU A 156 -13.40 8.34 -16.98
C LEU A 156 -14.61 7.86 -16.17
N LEU A 157 -14.36 7.14 -15.08
CA LEU A 157 -15.43 6.66 -14.20
C LEU A 157 -16.22 7.80 -13.56
N THR A 158 -15.53 8.87 -13.13
CA THR A 158 -16.20 10.05 -12.58
C THR A 158 -17.07 10.75 -13.63
N VAL A 159 -16.56 10.96 -14.83
CA VAL A 159 -17.33 11.58 -15.93
C VAL A 159 -18.56 10.77 -16.27
N VAL A 160 -18.43 9.45 -16.37
CA VAL A 160 -19.56 8.58 -16.74
C VAL A 160 -20.56 8.44 -15.59
N PHE A 161 -20.10 8.01 -14.41
CA PHE A 161 -21.02 7.58 -13.35
C PHE A 161 -21.46 8.71 -12.41
N ALA A 162 -20.62 9.72 -12.19
CA ALA A 162 -20.97 10.82 -11.31
C ALA A 162 -21.58 12.00 -12.10
N LEU A 163 -20.92 12.46 -13.15
CA LEU A 163 -21.36 13.65 -13.89
C LEU A 163 -22.42 13.33 -14.94
N GLY A 164 -22.25 12.22 -15.69
CA GLY A 164 -23.16 11.86 -16.79
C GLY A 164 -24.45 11.19 -16.29
N LEU A 165 -24.32 10.13 -15.50
CA LEU A 165 -25.46 9.34 -15.03
C LEU A 165 -26.00 9.81 -13.66
N GLY A 166 -25.21 10.50 -12.86
CA GLY A 166 -25.61 10.94 -11.52
C GLY A 166 -25.85 9.79 -10.52
N TRP A 167 -25.28 8.60 -10.79
CA TRP A 167 -25.50 7.41 -9.96
C TRP A 167 -24.61 7.37 -8.72
N LEU A 168 -23.40 7.91 -8.80
CA LEU A 168 -22.37 7.81 -7.78
C LEU A 168 -21.83 9.20 -7.42
N PRO A 169 -21.43 9.42 -6.17
CA PRO A 169 -20.78 10.68 -5.79
C PRO A 169 -19.38 10.78 -6.40
N ALA A 170 -19.00 11.99 -6.86
CA ALA A 170 -17.69 12.27 -7.43
C ALA A 170 -16.56 12.31 -6.39
N LYS A 171 -16.89 12.52 -5.11
CA LYS A 171 -15.94 12.67 -3.99
C LYS A 171 -16.18 11.60 -2.93
N ALA A 172 -15.13 11.20 -2.24
CA ALA A 172 -15.14 10.19 -1.20
C ALA A 172 -14.65 10.76 0.17
N ALA A 173 -14.94 12.03 0.43
CA ALA A 173 -14.47 12.74 1.61
C ALA A 173 -15.09 12.26 2.93
N MET A 174 -16.22 11.57 2.88
CA MET A 174 -16.95 10.97 4.04
C MET A 174 -17.18 11.97 5.21
N ILE A 175 -17.51 13.21 4.88
CA ILE A 175 -17.68 14.31 5.87
C ILE A 175 -18.81 14.02 6.88
N GLN A 176 -19.84 13.31 6.44
CA GLN A 176 -21.01 12.97 7.27
C GLN A 176 -20.92 11.56 7.89
N GLY A 177 -19.74 10.95 7.89
CA GLY A 177 -19.50 9.60 8.33
C GLY A 177 -19.28 8.61 7.18
N PHE A 178 -19.19 7.33 7.51
CA PHE A 178 -18.93 6.28 6.53
C PHE A 178 -20.10 6.10 5.56
N ASP A 179 -19.85 6.34 4.27
CA ASP A 179 -20.80 6.14 3.19
C ASP A 179 -20.21 5.17 2.14
N PRO A 180 -20.76 3.94 2.02
CA PRO A 180 -20.27 2.94 1.06
C PRO A 180 -20.34 3.41 -0.40
N TRP A 181 -21.31 4.26 -0.76
CA TRP A 181 -21.45 4.74 -2.14
C TRP A 181 -20.27 5.61 -2.57
N GLN A 182 -19.69 6.35 -1.64
CA GLN A 182 -18.50 7.15 -1.89
C GLN A 182 -17.25 6.29 -2.15
N LEU A 183 -17.22 5.02 -1.68
CA LEU A 183 -16.10 4.11 -1.95
C LEU A 183 -16.15 3.48 -3.35
N VAL A 184 -17.29 3.46 -4.03
CA VAL A 184 -17.47 2.70 -5.26
C VAL A 184 -16.50 3.14 -6.34
N LEU A 185 -16.40 4.44 -6.63
CA LEU A 185 -15.51 4.95 -7.69
C LEU A 185 -14.01 4.75 -7.36
N PRO A 186 -13.51 5.08 -6.16
CA PRO A 186 -12.15 4.78 -5.75
C PRO A 186 -11.80 3.29 -5.88
N VAL A 187 -12.67 2.42 -5.35
CA VAL A 187 -12.47 0.96 -5.40
C VAL A 187 -12.44 0.45 -6.83
N LEU A 188 -13.41 0.84 -7.67
CA LEU A 188 -13.46 0.42 -9.09
C LEU A 188 -12.23 0.89 -9.86
N THR A 189 -11.75 2.11 -9.62
CA THR A 189 -10.53 2.62 -10.24
C THR A 189 -9.34 1.71 -9.95
N LEU A 190 -9.10 1.40 -8.69
CA LEU A 190 -7.98 0.56 -8.25
C LEU A 190 -8.15 -0.89 -8.73
N VAL A 191 -9.37 -1.44 -8.68
CA VAL A 191 -9.67 -2.79 -9.17
C VAL A 191 -9.39 -2.91 -10.65
N LEU A 192 -9.88 -2.00 -11.49
CA LEU A 192 -9.66 -2.03 -12.93
C LEU A 192 -8.19 -1.94 -13.31
N TYR A 193 -7.43 -1.17 -12.59
CA TYR A 193 -5.99 -1.07 -12.79
C TYR A 193 -5.24 -2.36 -12.40
N ALA A 194 -5.58 -2.95 -11.25
CA ALA A 194 -4.80 -4.03 -10.65
C ALA A 194 -5.22 -5.45 -11.10
N PHE A 195 -6.53 -5.69 -11.35
CA PHE A 195 -7.03 -7.06 -11.62
C PHE A 195 -6.46 -7.66 -12.90
N GLY A 196 -6.26 -6.84 -13.93
CA GLY A 196 -5.77 -7.34 -15.22
C GLY A 196 -4.34 -7.89 -15.16
N TYR A 197 -3.49 -7.33 -14.28
CA TYR A 197 -2.17 -7.91 -14.02
C TYR A 197 -2.26 -9.28 -13.34
N LEU A 198 -3.11 -9.39 -12.31
CA LEU A 198 -3.37 -10.66 -11.63
C LEU A 198 -3.98 -11.69 -12.60
N ALA A 199 -4.94 -11.28 -13.43
CA ALA A 199 -5.58 -12.13 -14.42
C ALA A 199 -4.57 -12.71 -15.43
N ARG A 200 -3.67 -11.88 -15.96
CA ARG A 200 -2.64 -12.32 -16.91
C ARG A 200 -1.65 -13.30 -16.29
N MET A 201 -1.20 -13.04 -15.07
CA MET A 201 -0.29 -13.95 -14.35
C MET A 201 -0.98 -15.29 -14.03
N THR A 202 -2.26 -15.23 -13.63
CA THR A 202 -3.07 -16.42 -13.38
C THR A 202 -3.28 -17.22 -14.66
N ARG A 203 -3.56 -16.53 -15.77
CA ARG A 203 -3.69 -17.17 -17.11
C ARG A 203 -2.42 -17.90 -17.50
N ALA A 204 -1.27 -17.22 -17.42
CA ALA A 204 0.02 -17.80 -17.79
C ALA A 204 0.33 -19.05 -16.96
N SER A 205 0.18 -18.97 -15.64
CA SER A 205 0.41 -20.11 -14.74
C SER A 205 -0.57 -21.25 -14.98
N MET A 206 -1.85 -20.92 -15.25
CA MET A 206 -2.86 -21.93 -15.54
C MET A 206 -2.59 -22.65 -16.87
N ALA A 207 -2.23 -21.92 -17.93
CA ALA A 207 -1.87 -22.47 -19.24
C ALA A 207 -0.66 -23.43 -19.12
N GLU A 208 0.39 -23.00 -18.41
CA GLU A 208 1.56 -23.83 -18.15
C GLU A 208 1.20 -25.14 -17.41
N VAL A 209 0.39 -25.06 -16.37
CA VAL A 209 -0.04 -26.21 -15.59
C VAL A 209 -0.88 -27.17 -16.43
N MET A 210 -1.76 -26.67 -17.30
CA MET A 210 -2.61 -27.51 -18.15
C MET A 210 -1.83 -28.37 -19.14
N THR A 211 -0.59 -28.01 -19.48
CA THR A 211 0.29 -28.83 -20.36
C THR A 211 1.07 -29.92 -19.63
N GLN A 212 1.01 -29.97 -18.30
CA GLN A 212 1.81 -30.90 -17.50
C GLN A 212 1.38 -32.37 -17.65
N PRO A 213 2.32 -33.34 -17.63
CA PRO A 213 2.03 -34.76 -17.82
C PRO A 213 1.01 -35.34 -16.83
N TYR A 214 1.00 -34.85 -15.59
CA TYR A 214 0.05 -35.35 -14.57
C TYR A 214 -1.41 -34.92 -14.86
N ILE A 215 -1.61 -33.78 -15.50
CA ILE A 215 -2.94 -33.33 -15.96
C ILE A 215 -3.42 -34.24 -17.08
N ARG A 216 -2.54 -34.52 -18.06
CA ARG A 216 -2.85 -35.48 -19.12
C ARG A 216 -3.19 -36.89 -18.55
N THR A 217 -2.44 -37.34 -17.57
CA THR A 217 -2.72 -38.63 -16.88
C THR A 217 -4.08 -38.62 -16.19
N ALA A 218 -4.46 -37.55 -15.53
CA ALA A 218 -5.76 -37.42 -14.88
C ALA A 218 -6.92 -37.47 -15.90
N ILE A 219 -6.76 -36.81 -17.05
CA ILE A 219 -7.74 -36.86 -18.14
C ILE A 219 -7.85 -38.28 -18.72
N LEU A 220 -6.73 -38.97 -18.96
CA LEU A 220 -6.70 -40.34 -19.49
C LEU A 220 -7.31 -41.36 -18.50
N LYS A 221 -7.29 -41.09 -17.20
CA LYS A 221 -7.98 -41.90 -16.17
C LYS A 221 -9.51 -41.67 -16.15
N GLY A 222 -10.06 -40.82 -17.03
CA GLY A 222 -11.49 -40.54 -17.13
C GLY A 222 -12.03 -39.66 -16.03
N LEU A 223 -11.19 -38.91 -15.34
CA LEU A 223 -11.67 -37.94 -14.33
C LEU A 223 -12.47 -36.82 -15.00
N PRO A 224 -13.61 -36.40 -14.42
CA PRO A 224 -14.38 -35.31 -14.95
C PRO A 224 -13.57 -34.02 -14.95
N TYR A 225 -13.66 -33.22 -16.01
CA TYR A 225 -12.82 -32.04 -16.25
C TYR A 225 -12.82 -31.05 -15.06
N ARG A 226 -13.98 -30.84 -14.41
CA ARG A 226 -14.05 -30.00 -13.20
C ARG A 226 -13.13 -30.53 -12.07
N ARG A 227 -13.05 -31.86 -11.89
CA ARG A 227 -12.17 -32.45 -10.87
C ARG A 227 -10.70 -32.29 -11.24
N VAL A 228 -10.36 -32.41 -12.53
CA VAL A 228 -9.00 -32.13 -13.02
C VAL A 228 -8.60 -30.68 -12.73
N ILE A 229 -9.46 -29.74 -13.04
CA ILE A 229 -9.20 -28.31 -12.78
C ILE A 229 -9.08 -28.03 -11.27
N LEU A 230 -10.11 -28.31 -10.50
CA LEU A 230 -10.19 -27.94 -9.08
C LEU A 230 -9.22 -28.74 -8.20
N GLY A 231 -9.03 -30.04 -8.49
CA GLY A 231 -8.23 -30.91 -7.66
C GLY A 231 -6.77 -31.04 -8.05
N HIS A 232 -6.43 -30.84 -9.32
CA HIS A 232 -5.07 -31.10 -9.83
C HIS A 232 -4.41 -29.83 -10.41
N ALA A 233 -5.13 -29.02 -11.18
CA ALA A 233 -4.54 -27.85 -11.82
C ALA A 233 -4.43 -26.65 -10.89
N LEU A 234 -5.51 -26.24 -10.25
CA LEU A 234 -5.57 -24.98 -9.46
C LEU A 234 -4.54 -24.96 -8.33
N ARG A 235 -4.35 -26.06 -7.64
CA ARG A 235 -3.39 -26.11 -6.52
C ARG A 235 -1.98 -25.67 -6.91
N ASN A 236 -1.56 -26.00 -8.12
CA ASN A 236 -0.23 -25.64 -8.63
C ASN A 236 -0.27 -24.29 -9.36
N ALA A 237 -1.34 -24.02 -10.09
CA ALA A 237 -1.50 -22.78 -10.85
C ALA A 237 -1.64 -21.53 -9.96
N LEU A 238 -2.13 -21.66 -8.72
CA LEU A 238 -2.32 -20.52 -7.81
C LEU A 238 -1.04 -20.06 -7.09
N ILE A 239 0.09 -20.77 -7.25
CA ILE A 239 1.36 -20.39 -6.60
C ILE A 239 1.84 -19.02 -7.12
N ALA A 240 1.90 -18.85 -8.44
CA ALA A 240 2.34 -17.58 -9.02
C ALA A 240 1.35 -16.41 -8.78
N PRO A 241 0.02 -16.56 -8.96
CA PRO A 241 -0.96 -15.54 -8.59
C PRO A 241 -0.88 -15.11 -7.12
N PHE A 242 -0.67 -16.05 -6.20
CA PHE A 242 -0.50 -15.71 -4.79
C PHE A 242 0.67 -14.76 -4.56
N THR A 243 1.79 -14.99 -5.23
CA THR A 243 2.94 -14.07 -5.22
C THR A 243 2.53 -12.65 -5.59
N ILE A 244 1.76 -12.52 -6.67
CA ILE A 244 1.29 -11.22 -7.15
C ILE A 244 0.36 -10.56 -6.15
N ILE A 245 -0.58 -11.32 -5.57
CA ILE A 245 -1.50 -10.79 -4.54
C ILE A 245 -0.73 -10.20 -3.37
N VAL A 246 0.32 -10.88 -2.91
CA VAL A 246 1.13 -10.40 -1.79
C VAL A 246 1.95 -9.18 -2.16
N LEU A 247 2.52 -9.12 -3.38
CA LEU A 247 3.22 -7.93 -3.87
C LEU A 247 2.29 -6.71 -3.99
N GLN A 248 1.02 -6.94 -4.31
CA GLN A 248 0.01 -5.88 -4.39
C GLN A 248 -0.33 -5.26 -3.03
N LEU A 249 -0.06 -5.93 -1.91
CA LEU A 249 -0.19 -5.31 -0.57
C LEU A 249 0.73 -4.09 -0.42
N ASN A 250 1.99 -4.22 -0.84
CA ASN A 250 2.94 -3.12 -0.79
C ASN A 250 2.58 -1.99 -1.77
N TRP A 251 2.11 -2.35 -2.97
CA TRP A 251 1.67 -1.37 -3.96
C TRP A 251 0.48 -0.56 -3.45
N LEU A 252 -0.48 -1.19 -2.77
CA LEU A 252 -1.67 -0.52 -2.26
C LEU A 252 -1.35 0.58 -1.23
N LEU A 253 -0.25 0.46 -0.49
CA LEU A 253 0.18 1.50 0.45
C LEU A 253 0.83 2.71 -0.24
N SER A 254 1.53 2.50 -1.35
CA SER A 254 2.24 3.55 -2.08
C SER A 254 1.49 4.07 -3.32
N GLY A 255 0.72 3.22 -3.99
CA GLY A 255 0.01 3.54 -5.24
C GLY A 255 -1.35 4.20 -5.04
N VAL A 256 -1.95 4.06 -3.87
CA VAL A 256 -3.29 4.60 -3.58
C VAL A 256 -3.32 6.13 -3.47
N VAL A 257 -2.17 6.79 -3.29
CA VAL A 257 -2.07 8.26 -3.11
C VAL A 257 -2.83 9.01 -4.19
N VAL A 258 -2.66 8.63 -5.46
CA VAL A 258 -3.30 9.30 -6.61
C VAL A 258 -4.83 9.22 -6.50
N VAL A 259 -5.37 8.06 -6.17
CA VAL A 259 -6.81 7.84 -6.03
C VAL A 259 -7.36 8.53 -4.79
N GLU A 260 -6.65 8.46 -3.67
CA GLU A 260 -7.05 9.15 -2.44
C GLU A 260 -7.12 10.66 -2.63
N VAL A 261 -6.16 11.24 -3.34
CA VAL A 261 -6.11 12.68 -3.65
C VAL A 261 -7.21 13.05 -4.64
N PHE A 262 -7.37 12.29 -5.74
CA PHE A 262 -8.34 12.58 -6.77
C PHE A 262 -9.79 12.55 -6.24
N PHE A 263 -10.13 11.54 -5.44
CA PHE A 263 -11.46 11.40 -4.85
C PHE A 263 -11.63 12.12 -3.52
N GLU A 264 -10.64 12.88 -3.07
CA GLU A 264 -10.61 13.53 -1.76
C GLU A 264 -10.81 12.55 -0.59
N TYR A 265 -10.43 11.27 -0.79
CA TYR A 265 -10.52 10.26 0.26
C TYR A 265 -9.52 10.52 1.38
N ASN A 266 -9.97 10.51 2.61
CA ASN A 266 -9.16 10.83 3.78
C ASN A 266 -8.27 9.65 4.21
N GLY A 267 -7.39 9.18 3.30
CA GLY A 267 -6.48 8.08 3.54
C GLY A 267 -5.08 8.49 3.97
N PHE A 268 -4.24 7.50 4.17
CA PHE A 268 -2.85 7.63 4.61
C PHE A 268 -1.94 8.26 3.54
N GLY A 269 -2.09 7.85 2.28
CA GLY A 269 -1.28 8.37 1.19
C GLY A 269 -1.55 9.87 0.93
N ARG A 270 -2.82 10.28 1.01
CA ARG A 270 -3.19 11.70 0.95
C ARG A 270 -2.60 12.49 2.12
N LEU A 271 -2.66 11.95 3.34
CA LEU A 271 -2.04 12.60 4.50
C LEU A 271 -0.55 12.81 4.31
N LEU A 272 0.17 11.79 3.81
CA LEU A 272 1.61 11.88 3.55
C LEU A 272 1.92 12.98 2.50
N LEU A 273 1.14 13.05 1.43
CA LEU A 273 1.30 14.08 0.40
C LEU A 273 1.01 15.48 0.97
N GLU A 274 -0.10 15.67 1.69
CA GLU A 274 -0.44 16.94 2.32
C GLU A 274 0.68 17.38 3.27
N ALA A 275 1.15 16.48 4.14
CA ALA A 275 2.25 16.78 5.05
C ALA A 275 3.53 17.19 4.31
N ALA A 276 3.87 16.51 3.20
CA ALA A 276 5.03 16.86 2.38
C ALA A 276 4.90 18.25 1.72
N LEU A 277 3.71 18.59 1.22
CA LEU A 277 3.43 19.89 0.58
C LEU A 277 3.46 21.05 1.59
N PHE A 278 2.96 20.83 2.80
CA PHE A 278 2.90 21.88 3.85
C PHE A 278 4.11 21.85 4.80
N GLY A 279 5.03 20.88 4.63
CA GLY A 279 6.23 20.78 5.45
C GLY A 279 5.97 20.34 6.90
N ASP A 280 4.90 19.56 7.13
CA ASP A 280 4.58 19.02 8.46
C ASP A 280 5.53 17.88 8.83
N VAL A 281 6.67 18.25 9.42
CA VAL A 281 7.80 17.34 9.71
C VAL A 281 7.39 16.16 10.58
N TYR A 282 6.61 16.38 11.65
CA TYR A 282 6.20 15.32 12.55
C TYR A 282 5.32 14.28 11.85
N VAL A 283 4.39 14.75 11.02
CA VAL A 283 3.54 13.84 10.23
C VAL A 283 4.38 13.08 9.19
N ILE A 284 5.33 13.74 8.49
CA ILE A 284 6.18 13.09 7.49
C ILE A 284 7.05 12.01 8.15
N GLN A 285 7.73 12.33 9.25
CA GLN A 285 8.57 11.38 9.98
C GLN A 285 7.77 10.16 10.43
N ALA A 286 6.66 10.37 11.10
CA ALA A 286 5.80 9.31 11.61
C ALA A 286 5.17 8.49 10.48
N ALA A 287 4.64 9.14 9.44
CA ALA A 287 4.04 8.45 8.30
C ALA A 287 5.08 7.61 7.53
N THR A 288 6.29 8.14 7.32
CA THR A 288 7.36 7.39 6.66
C THR A 288 7.78 6.17 7.48
N LEU A 289 7.92 6.31 8.80
CA LEU A 289 8.24 5.20 9.69
C LEU A 289 7.16 4.11 9.65
N VAL A 290 5.89 4.52 9.69
CA VAL A 290 4.75 3.61 9.58
C VAL A 290 4.70 2.93 8.22
N ALA A 291 4.97 3.65 7.12
CA ALA A 291 5.04 3.06 5.78
C ALA A 291 6.12 1.97 5.69
N VAL A 292 7.31 2.22 6.25
CA VAL A 292 8.39 1.21 6.35
C VAL A 292 7.93 0.01 7.19
N ALA A 293 7.31 0.25 8.36
CA ALA A 293 6.81 -0.82 9.22
C ALA A 293 5.79 -1.72 8.49
N VAL A 294 4.85 -1.12 7.77
CA VAL A 294 3.86 -1.87 6.99
C VAL A 294 4.52 -2.62 5.83
N ALA A 295 5.47 -2.02 5.10
CA ALA A 295 6.19 -2.68 4.01
C ALA A 295 6.96 -3.91 4.51
N VAL A 296 7.70 -3.78 5.61
CA VAL A 296 8.49 -4.88 6.19
C VAL A 296 7.58 -5.98 6.76
N THR A 297 6.44 -5.61 7.37
CA THR A 297 5.44 -6.57 7.87
C THR A 297 4.78 -7.32 6.70
N SER A 298 4.43 -6.63 5.62
CA SER A 298 3.90 -7.25 4.40
C SER A 298 4.89 -8.24 3.79
N GLN A 299 6.19 -7.91 3.80
CA GLN A 299 7.24 -8.81 3.34
C GLN A 299 7.33 -10.07 4.21
N LEU A 300 7.23 -9.94 5.55
CA LEU A 300 7.19 -11.09 6.44
C LEU A 300 5.99 -11.99 6.18
N VAL A 301 4.80 -11.42 6.01
CA VAL A 301 3.57 -12.15 5.66
C VAL A 301 3.75 -12.90 4.33
N SER A 302 4.39 -12.25 3.35
CA SER A 302 4.75 -12.85 2.07
C SER A 302 5.64 -14.09 2.23
N ASP A 303 6.74 -13.95 2.97
CA ASP A 303 7.73 -15.02 3.17
C ASP A 303 7.11 -16.23 3.90
N ILE A 304 6.26 -15.98 4.91
CA ILE A 304 5.51 -17.02 5.60
C ILE A 304 4.54 -17.70 4.64
N GLY A 305 3.78 -16.93 3.86
CA GLY A 305 2.82 -17.46 2.89
C GLY A 305 3.48 -18.33 1.82
N TYR A 306 4.66 -17.94 1.30
CA TYR A 306 5.45 -18.76 0.38
C TYR A 306 5.83 -20.12 0.99
N THR A 307 6.22 -20.14 2.24
CA THR A 307 6.61 -21.39 2.91
C THR A 307 5.44 -22.37 3.04
N PHE A 308 4.20 -21.85 3.23
CA PHE A 308 2.99 -22.69 3.28
C PHE A 308 2.58 -23.21 1.90
N LEU A 309 2.69 -22.39 0.85
CA LEU A 309 2.24 -22.77 -0.49
C LEU A 309 3.22 -23.65 -1.23
N ASN A 310 4.51 -23.45 -1.00
CA ASN A 310 5.54 -24.26 -1.64
C ASN A 310 6.52 -24.87 -0.63
N PRO A 311 6.19 -26.03 -0.01
CA PRO A 311 7.05 -26.68 0.98
C PRO A 311 8.39 -27.17 0.40
N ARG A 312 8.59 -27.10 -0.93
CA ARG A 312 9.88 -27.39 -1.59
C ARG A 312 10.87 -26.23 -1.55
N ILE A 313 10.40 -25.00 -1.32
CA ILE A 313 11.26 -23.84 -1.08
C ILE A 313 11.76 -23.93 0.37
N ARG A 314 12.81 -24.70 0.60
CA ARG A 314 13.60 -24.60 1.82
C ARG A 314 14.56 -23.41 1.61
N PHE A 315 14.23 -22.26 2.17
CA PHE A 315 15.16 -21.14 2.21
C PHE A 315 16.40 -21.57 2.97
N GLY A 316 17.50 -21.78 2.23
CA GLY A 316 18.88 -21.93 2.69
C GLY A 316 19.11 -23.01 3.75
N ALA A 317 19.71 -24.11 3.37
CA ALA A 317 20.57 -24.85 4.27
C ALA A 317 21.86 -24.05 4.49
#